data_f96dacfaf1a877f309aa2e935bbd0e37
#
_entry.id   f96dacfaf1a877f309aa2e935bbd0e37
#
_cell.length_a   1.000
_cell.length_b   1.000
_cell.length_c   1.000
_cell.angle_alpha   90.00
_cell.angle_beta   90.00
_cell.angle_gamma   90.00
#
_symmetry.space_group_name_H-M   'P 1'
#
loop_
_entity.id
_entity.type
_entity.pdbx_description
1 polymer ?
#
loop_
_entity_poly.entity_id
_entity_poly.type
_entity_poly.pdbx_seq_one_letter_code
_entity_poly.pdbx_strand_id
1 'polypeptide(L)'
;MMHYFEKNHYFCGILRTTEPFLCDFEMKKIVFLTGAGMSVESGFKTFRGAGGLWEDFPVEQVASHEGWLTDPVLVNNFYNRLRKKLFEAQPNEGHKLIADLQRDFDVTVITQNVDNLHEKAGSKNVIHLHGELTKVCSSDDQFDERYVRELTEDNCEVAEGEKAGDGSLLRPFIVFFGESVPMIAPAAEKVSEADVLVIIGTSLNVYPAAGLAHYVKPGTPIYLIDPDDVSTSGIPNLTHIQKGASEGMKEFAERVKELKS
;
A
#
# COMPACT_ATOMS: atom_id res chain seq x y z
N MET A 1 38.15 76.02 -27.73
CA MET A 1 37.47 75.76 -29.01
C MET A 1 36.35 74.79 -28.79
N MET A 2 35.19 75.33 -29.01
CA MET A 2 33.84 74.74 -28.82
C MET A 2 33.61 73.43 -29.63
N HIS A 3 32.79 72.56 -29.13
CA HIS A 3 31.60 71.92 -29.78
C HIS A 3 31.05 70.89 -28.85
N TYR A 4 29.93 71.12 -28.40
CA TYR A 4 28.51 70.94 -28.75
C TYR A 4 27.96 69.59 -28.29
N PHE A 5 26.95 69.69 -27.46
CA PHE A 5 26.06 68.71 -26.93
C PHE A 5 25.19 67.99 -27.98
N GLU A 6 24.92 66.75 -27.80
CA GLU A 6 23.61 66.19 -28.17
C GLU A 6 23.11 65.19 -27.13
N LYS A 7 21.88 65.43 -26.64
CA LYS A 7 21.12 64.62 -25.74
C LYS A 7 20.49 63.52 -26.53
N ASN A 8 20.68 62.27 -26.14
CA ASN A 8 19.78 61.16 -26.52
C ASN A 8 19.16 60.57 -25.28
N HIS A 9 17.87 60.83 -25.12
CA HIS A 9 16.98 60.15 -24.20
C HIS A 9 16.72 58.72 -24.69
N TYR A 10 17.29 57.72 -24.02
CA TYR A 10 16.79 56.35 -24.16
C TYR A 10 15.77 56.06 -23.07
N PHE A 11 14.53 55.93 -23.51
CA PHE A 11 13.44 55.38 -22.75
C PHE A 11 13.74 53.89 -22.44
N CYS A 12 14.14 53.60 -21.20
CA CYS A 12 14.24 52.23 -20.74
C CYS A 12 12.83 51.75 -20.40
N GLY A 13 12.19 51.06 -21.38
CA GLY A 13 10.93 50.36 -21.17
C GLY A 13 11.17 49.22 -20.22
N ILE A 14 10.64 49.31 -19.00
CA ILE A 14 10.56 48.23 -18.05
C ILE A 14 9.53 47.25 -18.60
N LEU A 15 10.00 46.22 -19.31
CA LEU A 15 9.22 45.02 -19.57
C LEU A 15 9.02 44.33 -18.23
N ARG A 16 7.86 44.55 -17.60
CA ARG A 16 7.34 43.65 -16.55
C ARG A 16 7.02 42.35 -17.22
N THR A 17 7.93 41.39 -17.14
CA THR A 17 7.61 39.99 -17.35
C THR A 17 6.71 39.58 -16.19
N THR A 18 5.40 39.62 -16.42
CA THR A 18 4.43 38.90 -15.58
C THR A 18 4.56 37.41 -15.92
N GLU A 19 5.58 36.79 -15.35
CA GLU A 19 5.45 35.32 -15.22
C GLU A 19 4.29 35.06 -14.28
N PRO A 20 3.32 34.21 -14.69
CA PRO A 20 2.31 33.79 -13.74
C PRO A 20 3.06 33.05 -12.62
N PHE A 21 2.96 33.56 -11.39
CA PHE A 21 3.21 32.76 -10.20
C PHE A 21 2.28 31.57 -10.30
N LEU A 22 2.76 30.46 -10.85
CA LEU A 22 2.20 29.14 -10.62
C LEU A 22 2.36 28.93 -9.10
N CYS A 23 1.30 29.25 -8.37
CA CYS A 23 1.14 28.78 -7.02
C CYS A 23 1.07 27.26 -7.17
N ASP A 24 2.16 26.56 -6.95
CA ASP A 24 2.14 25.10 -6.80
C ASP A 24 1.24 24.82 -5.59
N PHE A 25 -0.04 24.59 -5.87
CA PHE A 25 -0.95 24.02 -4.91
C PHE A 25 -0.48 22.58 -4.66
N GLU A 26 0.35 22.42 -3.64
CA GLU A 26 0.77 21.09 -3.21
C GLU A 26 -0.49 20.33 -2.79
N MET A 27 -0.78 19.22 -3.50
CA MET A 27 -1.93 18.37 -3.16
C MET A 27 -1.74 17.79 -1.77
N LYS A 28 -2.80 17.76 -0.98
CA LYS A 28 -2.77 17.12 0.34
C LYS A 28 -2.47 15.63 0.21
N LYS A 29 -1.62 15.13 1.08
CA LYS A 29 -1.15 13.75 1.12
C LYS A 29 -2.08 12.90 1.96
N ILE A 30 -2.74 11.92 1.34
CA ILE A 30 -3.54 10.92 2.03
C ILE A 30 -2.81 9.58 1.97
N VAL A 31 -2.51 9.03 3.14
CA VAL A 31 -1.90 7.71 3.25
C VAL A 31 -2.94 6.71 3.74
N PHE A 32 -3.11 5.62 2.99
CA PHE A 32 -3.95 4.49 3.36
C PHE A 32 -3.09 3.36 3.89
N LEU A 33 -3.38 2.87 5.10
CA LEU A 33 -2.81 1.65 5.68
C LEU A 33 -3.87 0.56 5.65
N THR A 34 -3.73 -0.43 4.76
CA THR A 34 -4.76 -1.44 4.55
C THR A 34 -4.32 -2.83 5.01
N GLY A 35 -5.27 -3.61 5.50
CA GLY A 35 -5.12 -5.01 5.87
C GLY A 35 -6.16 -5.90 5.22
N ALA A 36 -6.26 -7.16 5.66
CA ALA A 36 -7.08 -8.18 5.01
C ALA A 36 -8.58 -7.83 4.91
N GLY A 37 -9.10 -7.05 5.86
CA GLY A 37 -10.48 -6.56 5.83
C GLY A 37 -10.81 -5.73 4.58
N MET A 38 -9.80 -5.08 3.98
CA MET A 38 -9.94 -4.35 2.72
C MET A 38 -10.40 -5.26 1.57
N SER A 39 -9.95 -6.52 1.54
CA SER A 39 -10.17 -7.46 0.44
C SER A 39 -11.31 -8.47 0.69
N VAL A 40 -12.01 -8.39 1.84
CA VAL A 40 -13.10 -9.32 2.18
C VAL A 40 -14.23 -9.27 1.16
N GLU A 41 -14.66 -8.08 0.76
CA GLU A 41 -15.72 -7.88 -0.23
C GLU A 41 -15.31 -8.28 -1.66
N SER A 42 -14.00 -8.52 -1.88
CA SER A 42 -13.44 -9.08 -3.11
C SER A 42 -13.33 -10.61 -3.07
N GLY A 43 -13.84 -11.25 -2.00
CA GLY A 43 -13.89 -12.70 -1.84
C GLY A 43 -12.72 -13.31 -1.07
N PHE A 44 -11.78 -12.51 -0.54
CA PHE A 44 -10.72 -13.03 0.33
C PHE A 44 -11.24 -13.17 1.78
N LYS A 45 -10.79 -14.21 2.46
CA LYS A 45 -11.01 -14.33 3.91
C LYS A 45 -9.99 -13.45 4.64
N THR A 46 -10.35 -12.94 5.80
CA THR A 46 -9.36 -12.41 6.74
C THR A 46 -8.42 -13.52 7.20
N PHE A 47 -7.24 -13.18 7.66
CA PHE A 47 -6.32 -14.20 8.17
C PHE A 47 -6.72 -14.69 9.55
N ARG A 48 -7.26 -13.82 10.41
CA ARG A 48 -7.68 -14.10 11.79
C ARG A 48 -9.19 -13.90 11.92
N GLY A 49 -9.75 -14.42 13.03
CA GLY A 49 -11.19 -14.35 13.31
C GLY A 49 -11.94 -15.59 12.84
N ALA A 50 -13.23 -15.66 13.17
CA ALA A 50 -14.08 -16.81 12.85
C ALA A 50 -14.16 -17.03 11.32
N GLY A 51 -13.78 -18.21 10.87
CA GLY A 51 -13.68 -18.57 9.46
C GLY A 51 -12.49 -17.97 8.73
N GLY A 52 -11.50 -17.44 9.45
CA GLY A 52 -10.25 -16.90 8.90
C GLY A 52 -9.38 -17.97 8.24
N LEU A 53 -8.40 -17.54 7.47
CA LEU A 53 -7.54 -18.44 6.70
C LEU A 53 -6.69 -19.36 7.60
N TRP A 54 -6.29 -18.87 8.78
CA TRP A 54 -5.47 -19.60 9.74
C TRP A 54 -6.22 -20.74 10.47
N GLU A 55 -7.57 -20.78 10.38
CA GLU A 55 -8.34 -21.95 10.88
C GLU A 55 -8.15 -23.18 9.98
N ASP A 56 -8.05 -22.95 8.67
CA ASP A 56 -7.87 -24.01 7.69
C ASP A 56 -6.40 -24.43 7.51
N PHE A 57 -5.46 -23.46 7.69
CA PHE A 57 -4.03 -23.62 7.47
C PHE A 57 -3.24 -22.94 8.59
N PRO A 58 -2.59 -23.71 9.47
CA PRO A 58 -1.77 -23.14 10.54
C PRO A 58 -0.69 -22.20 9.99
N VAL A 59 -0.67 -20.96 10.50
CA VAL A 59 0.25 -19.92 10.04
C VAL A 59 1.71 -20.35 10.13
N GLU A 60 2.04 -21.12 11.16
CA GLU A 60 3.37 -21.66 11.41
C GLU A 60 3.87 -22.57 10.28
N GLN A 61 2.94 -23.25 9.58
CA GLN A 61 3.29 -24.18 8.50
C GLN A 61 3.38 -23.48 7.12
N VAL A 62 2.54 -22.49 6.85
CA VAL A 62 2.38 -21.96 5.48
C VAL A 62 2.83 -20.52 5.32
N ALA A 63 3.05 -19.79 6.42
CA ALA A 63 3.40 -18.36 6.35
C ALA A 63 4.55 -17.97 7.31
N SER A 64 5.35 -18.93 7.76
CA SER A 64 6.53 -18.68 8.58
C SER A 64 7.81 -19.11 7.87
N HIS A 65 8.93 -18.51 8.24
CA HIS A 65 10.26 -18.92 7.76
C HIS A 65 10.55 -20.38 8.11
N GLU A 66 10.20 -20.81 9.31
CA GLU A 66 10.38 -22.20 9.75
C GLU A 66 9.50 -23.17 8.94
N GLY A 67 8.27 -22.79 8.63
CA GLY A 67 7.38 -23.59 7.78
C GLY A 67 7.95 -23.75 6.38
N TRP A 68 8.53 -22.69 5.80
CA TRP A 68 9.24 -22.77 4.53
C TRP A 68 10.42 -23.75 4.56
N LEU A 69 11.25 -23.68 5.59
CA LEU A 69 12.40 -24.59 5.73
C LEU A 69 11.97 -26.04 5.93
N THR A 70 10.82 -26.28 6.56
CA THR A 70 10.33 -27.61 6.88
C THR A 70 9.64 -28.28 5.67
N ASP A 71 8.77 -27.56 4.97
CA ASP A 71 8.02 -28.10 3.84
C ASP A 71 7.74 -27.04 2.75
N PRO A 72 8.75 -26.78 1.89
CA PRO A 72 8.59 -25.82 0.77
C PRO A 72 7.47 -26.21 -0.20
N VAL A 73 7.18 -27.50 -0.34
CA VAL A 73 6.14 -28.00 -1.26
C VAL A 73 4.76 -27.62 -0.72
N LEU A 74 4.51 -27.82 0.57
CA LEU A 74 3.27 -27.41 1.22
C LEU A 74 3.06 -25.90 1.07
N VAL A 75 4.10 -25.11 1.35
CA VAL A 75 4.05 -23.64 1.24
C VAL A 75 3.74 -23.22 -0.19
N ASN A 76 4.48 -23.69 -1.19
CA ASN A 76 4.22 -23.35 -2.59
C ASN A 76 2.80 -23.74 -3.03
N ASN A 77 2.32 -24.91 -2.64
CA ASN A 77 0.97 -25.38 -2.95
C ASN A 77 -0.11 -24.48 -2.31
N PHE A 78 0.11 -24.02 -1.08
CA PHE A 78 -0.80 -23.08 -0.42
C PHE A 78 -0.87 -21.75 -1.21
N TYR A 79 0.28 -21.16 -1.56
CA TYR A 79 0.32 -19.90 -2.31
C TYR A 79 -0.14 -20.05 -3.76
N ASN A 80 0.07 -21.21 -4.40
CA ASN A 80 -0.50 -21.50 -5.73
C ASN A 80 -2.03 -21.41 -5.70
N ARG A 81 -2.69 -21.98 -4.67
CA ARG A 81 -4.16 -21.89 -4.51
C ARG A 81 -4.63 -20.46 -4.29
N LEU A 82 -3.92 -19.68 -3.45
CA LEU A 82 -4.26 -18.27 -3.23
C LEU A 82 -4.10 -17.45 -4.50
N ARG A 83 -3.07 -17.73 -5.29
CA ARG A 83 -2.78 -17.02 -6.54
C ARG A 83 -3.84 -17.27 -7.60
N LYS A 84 -4.31 -18.52 -7.77
CA LYS A 84 -5.44 -18.82 -8.65
C LYS A 84 -6.66 -17.99 -8.27
N LYS A 85 -6.99 -17.96 -7.00
CA LYS A 85 -8.12 -17.15 -6.50
C LYS A 85 -7.90 -15.67 -6.76
N LEU A 86 -6.66 -15.16 -6.65
CA LEU A 86 -6.33 -13.76 -6.91
C LEU A 86 -6.56 -13.36 -8.36
N PHE A 87 -6.22 -14.22 -9.32
CA PHE A 87 -6.43 -13.91 -10.73
C PHE A 87 -7.92 -13.79 -11.07
N GLU A 88 -8.79 -14.56 -10.43
CA GLU A 88 -10.25 -14.48 -10.59
C GLU A 88 -10.87 -13.27 -9.85
N ALA A 89 -10.21 -12.77 -8.80
CA ALA A 89 -10.75 -11.72 -7.96
C ALA A 89 -10.76 -10.33 -8.63
N GLN A 90 -11.79 -9.56 -8.30
CA GLN A 90 -11.95 -8.18 -8.74
C GLN A 90 -11.86 -7.20 -7.57
N PRO A 91 -11.30 -6.00 -7.77
CA PRO A 91 -11.31 -4.97 -6.75
C PRO A 91 -12.73 -4.57 -6.39
N ASN A 92 -13.00 -4.42 -5.10
CA ASN A 92 -14.29 -3.93 -4.61
C ASN A 92 -14.37 -2.40 -4.71
N GLU A 93 -15.52 -1.84 -4.31
CA GLU A 93 -15.78 -0.42 -4.38
C GLU A 93 -14.83 0.42 -3.52
N GLY A 94 -14.38 -0.11 -2.37
CA GLY A 94 -13.40 0.56 -1.53
C GLY A 94 -12.07 0.79 -2.25
N HIS A 95 -11.54 -0.24 -2.96
CA HIS A 95 -10.33 -0.12 -3.77
C HIS A 95 -10.48 0.95 -4.86
N LYS A 96 -11.62 0.98 -5.56
CA LYS A 96 -11.89 1.95 -6.63
C LYS A 96 -11.98 3.38 -6.10
N LEU A 97 -12.63 3.57 -4.95
CA LEU A 97 -12.73 4.88 -4.31
C LEU A 97 -11.36 5.41 -3.88
N ILE A 98 -10.46 4.55 -3.37
CA ILE A 98 -9.07 4.94 -3.06
C ILE A 98 -8.37 5.42 -4.33
N ALA A 99 -8.49 4.66 -5.42
CA ALA A 99 -7.88 5.02 -6.71
C ALA A 99 -8.46 6.33 -7.26
N ASP A 100 -9.76 6.56 -7.13
CA ASP A 100 -10.43 7.79 -7.59
C ASP A 100 -9.96 9.04 -6.85
N LEU A 101 -9.60 8.94 -5.57
CA LEU A 101 -9.08 10.06 -4.79
C LEU A 101 -7.77 10.63 -5.34
N GLN A 102 -7.00 9.86 -6.14
CA GLN A 102 -5.78 10.34 -6.80
C GLN A 102 -5.99 11.48 -7.80
N ARG A 103 -7.25 11.78 -8.17
CA ARG A 103 -7.59 12.93 -9.01
C ARG A 103 -7.42 14.26 -8.27
N ASP A 104 -7.53 14.24 -6.96
CA ASP A 104 -7.64 15.42 -6.12
C ASP A 104 -6.59 15.49 -5.01
N PHE A 105 -5.93 14.36 -4.72
CA PHE A 105 -4.99 14.19 -3.60
C PHE A 105 -3.75 13.42 -4.05
N ASP A 106 -2.63 13.65 -3.36
CA ASP A 106 -1.47 12.76 -3.43
C ASP A 106 -1.72 11.54 -2.55
N VAL A 107 -2.10 10.44 -3.19
CA VAL A 107 -2.52 9.21 -2.51
C VAL A 107 -1.39 8.20 -2.52
N THR A 108 -1.02 7.71 -1.34
CA THR A 108 -0.15 6.54 -1.15
C THR A 108 -0.92 5.44 -0.42
N VAL A 109 -0.86 4.23 -0.93
CA VAL A 109 -1.38 3.03 -0.27
C VAL A 109 -0.22 2.24 0.32
N ILE A 110 -0.30 1.92 1.60
CA ILE A 110 0.60 1.01 2.30
C ILE A 110 -0.26 -0.20 2.66
N THR A 111 0.03 -1.34 2.06
CA THR A 111 -0.79 -2.53 2.29
C THR A 111 -0.04 -3.67 2.97
N GLN A 112 -0.70 -4.30 3.93
CA GLN A 112 -0.27 -5.57 4.52
C GLN A 112 -0.70 -6.77 3.65
N ASN A 113 -1.62 -6.52 2.71
CA ASN A 113 -2.11 -7.54 1.81
C ASN A 113 -1.06 -7.87 0.74
N VAL A 114 -1.11 -9.10 0.29
CA VAL A 114 -0.24 -9.62 -0.76
C VAL A 114 -0.94 -9.69 -2.12
N ASP A 115 -2.22 -9.35 -2.16
CA ASP A 115 -3.00 -9.22 -3.40
C ASP A 115 -2.64 -7.90 -4.12
N ASN A 116 -2.98 -7.81 -5.41
CA ASN A 116 -2.79 -6.64 -6.27
C ASN A 116 -4.11 -5.92 -6.58
N LEU A 117 -5.08 -5.97 -5.67
CA LEU A 117 -6.40 -5.39 -5.93
C LEU A 117 -6.39 -3.86 -5.95
N HIS A 118 -5.46 -3.24 -5.24
CA HIS A 118 -5.24 -1.78 -5.33
C HIS A 118 -4.77 -1.37 -6.72
N GLU A 119 -3.80 -2.07 -7.29
CA GLU A 119 -3.29 -1.84 -8.64
C GLU A 119 -4.35 -2.13 -9.69
N LYS A 120 -5.07 -3.25 -9.56
CA LYS A 120 -6.20 -3.58 -10.43
C LYS A 120 -7.30 -2.51 -10.40
N ALA A 121 -7.47 -1.80 -9.29
CA ALA A 121 -8.39 -0.67 -9.17
C ALA A 121 -7.84 0.62 -9.77
N GLY A 122 -6.54 0.71 -10.05
CA GLY A 122 -5.88 1.89 -10.63
C GLY A 122 -5.08 2.73 -9.63
N SER A 123 -4.81 2.26 -8.42
CA SER A 123 -3.89 2.92 -7.49
C SER A 123 -2.47 2.88 -8.04
N LYS A 124 -1.77 4.03 -8.01
CA LYS A 124 -0.44 4.20 -8.65
C LYS A 124 0.71 4.02 -7.67
N ASN A 125 0.54 4.51 -6.45
CA ASN A 125 1.58 4.49 -5.42
C ASN A 125 1.17 3.48 -4.35
N VAL A 126 1.58 2.22 -4.53
CA VAL A 126 1.30 1.12 -3.59
C VAL A 126 2.60 0.58 -3.02
N ILE A 127 2.67 0.49 -1.70
CA ILE A 127 3.78 -0.10 -0.95
C ILE A 127 3.29 -1.39 -0.31
N HIS A 128 3.79 -2.53 -0.77
CA HIS A 128 3.50 -3.84 -0.21
C HIS A 128 4.46 -4.14 0.95
N LEU A 129 3.95 -4.19 2.18
CA LEU A 129 4.77 -4.48 3.36
C LEU A 129 5.21 -5.95 3.43
N HIS A 130 4.35 -6.84 2.95
CA HIS A 130 4.54 -8.28 3.09
C HIS A 130 4.78 -9.01 1.76
N GLY A 131 5.19 -8.28 0.72
CA GLY A 131 5.43 -8.84 -0.60
C GLY A 131 4.17 -8.95 -1.46
N GLU A 132 4.29 -9.66 -2.58
CA GLU A 132 3.28 -9.69 -3.64
C GLU A 132 3.01 -11.12 -4.11
N LEU A 133 1.76 -11.55 -4.05
CA LEU A 133 1.33 -12.91 -4.37
C LEU A 133 1.53 -13.27 -5.84
N THR A 134 1.52 -12.26 -6.74
CA THR A 134 1.77 -12.44 -8.18
C THR A 134 3.24 -12.67 -8.51
N LYS A 135 4.14 -12.57 -7.52
CA LYS A 135 5.58 -12.72 -7.74
C LYS A 135 6.16 -13.94 -7.01
N VAL A 136 7.25 -14.45 -7.56
CA VAL A 136 8.10 -15.47 -6.95
C VAL A 136 9.55 -15.02 -6.99
N CYS A 137 10.37 -15.57 -6.10
CA CYS A 137 11.77 -15.18 -5.95
C CYS A 137 12.66 -16.37 -5.60
N SER A 138 13.98 -16.13 -5.56
CA SER A 138 14.95 -17.05 -5.01
C SER A 138 14.69 -17.30 -3.52
N SER A 139 14.89 -18.54 -3.05
CA SER A 139 14.86 -18.87 -1.64
C SER A 139 16.15 -18.46 -0.89
N ASP A 140 17.27 -18.25 -1.60
CA ASP A 140 18.53 -17.83 -1.02
C ASP A 140 18.57 -16.33 -0.74
N ASP A 141 18.06 -15.51 -1.68
CA ASP A 141 17.89 -14.07 -1.52
C ASP A 141 16.60 -13.60 -2.17
N GLN A 142 15.56 -13.41 -1.35
CA GLN A 142 14.24 -13.01 -1.83
C GLN A 142 14.20 -11.59 -2.41
N PHE A 143 15.19 -10.74 -2.12
CA PHE A 143 15.23 -9.35 -2.59
C PHE A 143 16.20 -9.13 -3.75
N ASP A 144 16.86 -10.18 -4.23
CA ASP A 144 17.65 -10.10 -5.46
C ASP A 144 16.71 -10.01 -6.67
N GLU A 145 16.53 -8.78 -7.17
CA GLU A 145 15.61 -8.48 -8.30
C GLU A 145 15.92 -9.30 -9.55
N ARG A 146 17.15 -9.81 -9.73
CA ARG A 146 17.53 -10.68 -10.86
C ARG A 146 16.75 -11.99 -10.87
N TYR A 147 16.27 -12.43 -9.73
CA TYR A 147 15.57 -13.71 -9.54
C TYR A 147 14.12 -13.53 -9.11
N VAL A 148 13.61 -12.28 -9.10
CA VAL A 148 12.19 -12.01 -8.95
C VAL A 148 11.50 -12.17 -10.31
N ARG A 149 10.44 -12.98 -10.35
CA ARG A 149 9.66 -13.26 -11.56
C ARG A 149 8.19 -13.00 -11.28
N GLU A 150 7.54 -12.22 -12.16
CA GLU A 150 6.09 -12.07 -12.16
C GLU A 150 5.44 -13.30 -12.78
N LEU A 151 4.35 -13.75 -12.18
CA LEU A 151 3.51 -14.83 -12.68
C LEU A 151 2.24 -14.25 -13.31
N THR A 152 1.77 -14.92 -14.36
CA THR A 152 0.54 -14.56 -15.08
C THR A 152 -0.56 -15.57 -14.78
N GLU A 153 -1.79 -15.28 -15.17
CA GLU A 153 -2.93 -16.20 -15.02
C GLU A 153 -2.66 -17.56 -15.65
N ASP A 154 -2.07 -17.57 -16.87
CA ASP A 154 -1.73 -18.78 -17.61
C ASP A 154 -0.57 -19.59 -17.00
N ASN A 155 0.26 -18.95 -16.17
CA ASN A 155 1.43 -19.55 -15.52
C ASN A 155 1.52 -19.11 -14.06
N CYS A 156 0.51 -19.41 -13.28
CA CYS A 156 0.37 -18.94 -11.91
C CYS A 156 0.84 -19.95 -10.83
N GLU A 157 1.34 -21.10 -11.22
CA GLU A 157 1.80 -22.13 -10.28
C GLU A 157 3.32 -22.29 -10.30
N VAL A 158 3.89 -22.51 -9.13
CA VAL A 158 5.27 -22.97 -8.96
C VAL A 158 5.22 -24.50 -8.86
N ALA A 159 5.93 -25.17 -9.73
CA ALA A 159 6.04 -26.63 -9.72
C ALA A 159 6.89 -27.13 -8.53
N GLU A 160 6.67 -28.38 -8.11
CA GLU A 160 7.50 -28.99 -7.07
C GLU A 160 8.97 -29.04 -7.50
N GLY A 161 9.85 -28.54 -6.65
CA GLY A 161 11.30 -28.49 -6.91
C GLY A 161 11.73 -27.47 -7.96
N GLU A 162 10.83 -26.61 -8.45
CA GLU A 162 11.18 -25.56 -9.42
C GLU A 162 12.26 -24.63 -8.88
N LYS A 163 13.22 -24.29 -9.74
CA LYS A 163 14.42 -23.53 -9.37
C LYS A 163 14.38 -22.10 -9.88
N ALA A 164 14.93 -21.19 -9.09
CA ALA A 164 15.31 -19.85 -9.51
C ALA A 164 16.58 -19.89 -10.38
N GLY A 165 16.93 -18.75 -10.97
CA GLY A 165 18.09 -18.65 -11.85
C GLY A 165 19.45 -18.86 -11.18
N ASP A 166 19.52 -18.77 -9.83
CA ASP A 166 20.69 -19.08 -9.01
C ASP A 166 20.79 -20.56 -8.60
N GLY A 167 19.81 -21.38 -8.96
CA GLY A 167 19.74 -22.80 -8.63
C GLY A 167 19.09 -23.12 -7.29
N SER A 168 18.70 -22.12 -6.52
CA SER A 168 17.90 -22.28 -5.29
C SER A 168 16.43 -22.63 -5.62
N LEU A 169 15.63 -22.98 -4.62
CA LEU A 169 14.19 -23.18 -4.84
C LEU A 169 13.50 -21.84 -5.17
N LEU A 170 12.50 -21.88 -6.05
CA LEU A 170 11.54 -20.79 -6.16
C LEU A 170 10.59 -20.81 -4.98
N ARG A 171 10.39 -19.63 -4.39
CA ARG A 171 9.42 -19.40 -3.32
C ARG A 171 8.47 -18.24 -3.65
N PRO A 172 7.30 -18.13 -2.99
CA PRO A 172 6.47 -16.95 -3.09
C PRO A 172 7.27 -15.69 -2.65
N PHE A 173 7.09 -14.59 -3.36
CA PHE A 173 7.69 -13.29 -2.98
C PHE A 173 6.88 -12.66 -1.83
N ILE A 174 6.91 -13.35 -0.68
CA ILE A 174 6.14 -13.03 0.52
C ILE A 174 7.11 -12.94 1.70
N VAL A 175 6.93 -11.93 2.53
CA VAL A 175 7.64 -11.81 3.82
C VAL A 175 6.94 -12.73 4.82
N PHE A 176 7.60 -13.80 5.20
CA PHE A 176 7.08 -14.76 6.17
C PHE A 176 7.28 -14.27 7.61
N PHE A 177 6.46 -14.75 8.53
CA PHE A 177 6.71 -14.54 9.96
C PHE A 177 8.10 -15.06 10.32
N GLY A 178 8.85 -14.23 11.09
CA GLY A 178 10.26 -14.49 11.40
C GLY A 178 11.26 -13.81 10.45
N GLU A 179 10.81 -13.27 9.32
CA GLU A 179 11.64 -12.52 8.39
C GLU A 179 11.55 -11.00 8.63
N SER A 180 12.55 -10.25 8.16
CA SER A 180 12.54 -8.79 8.19
C SER A 180 11.53 -8.22 7.19
N VAL A 181 10.93 -7.07 7.53
CA VAL A 181 9.98 -6.35 6.67
C VAL A 181 10.68 -5.10 6.12
N PRO A 182 11.35 -5.17 4.97
CA PRO A 182 12.22 -4.08 4.49
C PRO A 182 11.45 -2.81 4.14
N MET A 183 10.17 -2.94 3.75
CA MET A 183 9.33 -1.81 3.34
C MET A 183 8.77 -0.99 4.52
N ILE A 184 9.10 -1.35 5.78
CA ILE A 184 8.66 -0.56 6.94
C ILE A 184 9.26 0.84 6.96
N ALA A 185 10.54 1.00 6.64
CA ALA A 185 11.18 2.32 6.67
C ALA A 185 10.62 3.26 5.59
N PRO A 186 10.51 2.87 4.31
CA PRO A 186 9.81 3.67 3.29
C PRO A 186 8.36 3.98 3.66
N ALA A 187 7.62 3.02 4.23
CA ALA A 187 6.25 3.23 4.66
C ALA A 187 6.14 4.26 5.79
N ALA A 188 7.02 4.18 6.80
CA ALA A 188 7.06 5.13 7.91
C ALA A 188 7.35 6.57 7.43
N GLU A 189 8.23 6.73 6.44
CA GLU A 189 8.49 8.03 5.81
C GLU A 189 7.19 8.60 5.21
N LYS A 190 6.45 7.81 4.41
CA LYS A 190 5.17 8.25 3.83
C LYS A 190 4.14 8.60 4.90
N VAL A 191 4.02 7.79 5.94
CA VAL A 191 3.11 8.08 7.06
C VAL A 191 3.50 9.38 7.77
N SER A 192 4.80 9.65 7.94
CA SER A 192 5.27 10.88 8.58
C SER A 192 5.01 12.15 7.77
N GLU A 193 4.80 12.02 6.46
CA GLU A 193 4.46 13.13 5.56
C GLU A 193 2.95 13.35 5.41
N ALA A 194 2.12 12.40 5.87
CA ALA A 194 0.69 12.41 5.64
C ALA A 194 -0.02 13.63 6.27
N ASP A 195 -0.94 14.23 5.51
CA ASP A 195 -1.92 15.21 6.01
C ASP A 195 -3.15 14.49 6.60
N VAL A 196 -3.43 13.27 6.12
CA VAL A 196 -4.48 12.39 6.62
C VAL A 196 -3.99 10.95 6.56
N LEU A 197 -4.19 10.19 7.64
CA LEU A 197 -3.99 8.73 7.66
C LEU A 197 -5.33 8.02 7.70
N VAL A 198 -5.52 7.03 6.82
CA VAL A 198 -6.72 6.19 6.80
C VAL A 198 -6.32 4.73 6.97
N ILE A 199 -6.83 4.09 7.98
CA ILE A 199 -6.55 2.69 8.32
C ILE A 199 -7.78 1.88 7.96
N ILE A 200 -7.63 0.82 7.15
CA ILE A 200 -8.78 0.03 6.65
C ILE A 200 -8.55 -1.45 6.86
N GLY A 201 -9.49 -2.12 7.53
CA GLY A 201 -9.56 -3.58 7.60
C GLY A 201 -8.33 -4.24 8.23
N THR A 202 -7.78 -3.62 9.28
CA THR A 202 -6.69 -4.19 10.07
C THR A 202 -6.94 -4.05 11.54
N SER A 203 -6.74 -5.15 12.27
CA SER A 203 -6.86 -5.17 13.73
C SER A 203 -5.73 -4.46 14.47
N LEU A 204 -4.73 -3.91 13.74
CA LEU A 204 -3.51 -3.29 14.31
C LEU A 204 -2.74 -4.21 15.27
N ASN A 205 -2.81 -5.52 15.07
CA ASN A 205 -2.15 -6.53 15.91
C ASN A 205 -0.90 -7.15 15.27
N VAL A 206 -0.57 -6.80 14.03
CA VAL A 206 0.60 -7.33 13.30
C VAL A 206 1.71 -6.31 13.31
N TYR A 207 2.73 -6.56 14.10
CA TYR A 207 3.94 -5.74 14.13
C TYR A 207 4.98 -6.24 13.09
N PRO A 208 5.79 -5.32 12.48
CA PRO A 208 5.88 -3.88 12.78
C PRO A 208 4.82 -2.99 12.11
N ALA A 209 3.98 -3.51 11.21
CA ALA A 209 3.00 -2.72 10.44
C ALA A 209 2.04 -1.91 11.33
N ALA A 210 1.55 -2.49 12.45
CA ALA A 210 0.69 -1.82 13.41
C ALA A 210 1.32 -0.56 14.01
N GLY A 211 2.65 -0.52 14.13
CA GLY A 211 3.41 0.62 14.64
C GLY A 211 3.40 1.84 13.73
N LEU A 212 3.08 1.66 12.44
CA LEU A 212 3.09 2.76 11.46
C LEU A 212 2.15 3.91 11.83
N ALA A 213 1.01 3.62 12.47
CA ALA A 213 0.07 4.65 12.91
C ALA A 213 0.66 5.69 13.89
N HIS A 214 1.78 5.37 14.54
CA HIS A 214 2.45 6.27 15.47
C HIS A 214 3.45 7.24 14.80
N TYR A 215 3.71 7.09 13.50
CA TYR A 215 4.64 7.96 12.77
C TYR A 215 3.99 9.24 12.22
N VAL A 216 2.67 9.39 12.32
CA VAL A 216 1.99 10.62 11.89
C VAL A 216 2.44 11.83 12.70
N LYS A 217 2.43 13.00 12.07
CA LYS A 217 2.68 14.27 12.78
C LYS A 217 1.62 14.52 13.86
N PRO A 218 1.97 15.16 14.99
CA PRO A 218 0.98 15.56 15.97
C PRO A 218 -0.14 16.41 15.34
N GLY A 219 -1.38 16.04 15.60
CA GLY A 219 -2.55 16.72 15.05
C GLY A 219 -3.06 16.19 13.72
N THR A 220 -2.34 15.29 13.05
CA THR A 220 -2.85 14.63 11.83
C THR A 220 -4.14 13.87 12.13
N PRO A 221 -5.24 14.11 11.38
CA PRO A 221 -6.47 13.33 11.53
C PRO A 221 -6.24 11.89 11.07
N ILE A 222 -6.72 10.95 11.87
CA ILE A 222 -6.66 9.52 11.59
C ILE A 222 -8.07 8.97 11.48
N TYR A 223 -8.36 8.24 10.42
CA TYR A 223 -9.61 7.52 10.22
C TYR A 223 -9.35 6.02 10.29
N LEU A 224 -10.19 5.31 11.05
CA LEU A 224 -10.21 3.85 11.06
C LEU A 224 -11.53 3.40 10.42
N ILE A 225 -11.43 2.58 9.38
CA ILE A 225 -12.58 1.95 8.71
C ILE A 225 -12.50 0.45 8.98
N ASP A 226 -13.33 -0.02 9.88
CA ASP A 226 -13.42 -1.43 10.26
C ASP A 226 -14.81 -1.70 10.84
N PRO A 227 -15.51 -2.80 10.48
CA PRO A 227 -16.81 -3.13 11.06
C PRO A 227 -16.73 -3.53 12.53
N ASP A 228 -15.59 -4.03 12.98
CA ASP A 228 -15.37 -4.49 14.34
C ASP A 228 -14.86 -3.36 15.25
N ASP A 229 -15.04 -3.53 16.53
CA ASP A 229 -14.48 -2.63 17.56
C ASP A 229 -12.99 -2.96 17.76
N VAL A 230 -12.14 -2.24 17.01
CA VAL A 230 -10.68 -2.41 17.06
C VAL A 230 -10.12 -1.58 18.20
N SER A 231 -9.24 -2.17 19.01
CA SER A 231 -8.53 -1.43 20.07
C SER A 231 -7.64 -0.34 19.46
N THR A 232 -8.00 0.91 19.73
CA THR A 232 -7.30 2.12 19.25
C THR A 232 -6.60 2.87 20.38
N SER A 233 -6.39 2.20 21.52
CA SER A 233 -5.75 2.82 22.68
C SER A 233 -4.36 3.34 22.33
N GLY A 234 -4.11 4.62 22.62
CA GLY A 234 -2.82 5.28 22.33
C GLY A 234 -2.70 5.91 20.93
N ILE A 235 -3.75 5.88 20.09
CA ILE A 235 -3.78 6.59 18.81
C ILE A 235 -4.63 7.86 18.96
N PRO A 236 -4.03 9.06 19.03
CA PRO A 236 -4.78 10.31 19.19
C PRO A 236 -5.48 10.70 17.88
N ASN A 237 -6.49 11.58 17.98
CA ASN A 237 -7.22 12.18 16.85
C ASN A 237 -7.84 11.14 15.87
N LEU A 238 -8.21 9.96 16.37
CA LEU A 238 -8.79 8.90 15.58
C LEU A 238 -10.32 9.04 15.52
N THR A 239 -10.85 8.96 14.31
CA THR A 239 -12.29 8.83 14.03
C THR A 239 -12.57 7.43 13.52
N HIS A 240 -13.39 6.66 14.23
CA HIS A 240 -13.80 5.32 13.79
C HIS A 240 -15.05 5.40 12.91
N ILE A 241 -14.97 4.90 11.70
CA ILE A 241 -16.09 4.64 10.77
C ILE A 241 -16.36 3.14 10.84
N GLN A 242 -17.30 2.75 11.69
CA GLN A 242 -17.60 1.35 11.98
C GLN A 242 -18.41 0.70 10.84
N LYS A 243 -17.75 0.48 9.71
CA LYS A 243 -18.31 -0.06 8.46
C LYS A 243 -17.29 -0.93 7.73
N GLY A 244 -17.77 -1.81 6.83
CA GLY A 244 -16.92 -2.49 5.87
C GLY A 244 -16.22 -1.53 4.91
N ALA A 245 -15.22 -2.04 4.19
CA ALA A 245 -14.33 -1.22 3.36
C ALA A 245 -15.09 -0.35 2.34
N SER A 246 -16.02 -0.90 1.58
CA SER A 246 -16.76 -0.15 0.54
C SER A 246 -17.65 0.95 1.13
N GLU A 247 -18.45 0.62 2.11
CA GLU A 247 -19.35 1.62 2.72
C GLU A 247 -18.59 2.64 3.57
N GLY A 248 -17.53 2.22 4.26
CA GLY A 248 -16.67 3.12 5.02
C GLY A 248 -15.93 4.09 4.11
N MET A 249 -15.43 3.63 2.97
CA MET A 249 -14.77 4.49 1.99
C MET A 249 -15.72 5.49 1.31
N LYS A 250 -16.99 5.14 1.08
CA LYS A 250 -18.01 6.12 0.62
C LYS A 250 -18.15 7.26 1.61
N GLU A 251 -18.30 6.93 2.89
CA GLU A 251 -18.42 7.95 3.95
C GLU A 251 -17.15 8.79 4.08
N PHE A 252 -15.97 8.16 4.05
CA PHE A 252 -14.69 8.87 4.09
C PHE A 252 -14.54 9.82 2.90
N ALA A 253 -14.84 9.36 1.67
CA ALA A 253 -14.73 10.16 0.46
C ALA A 253 -15.62 11.42 0.49
N GLU A 254 -16.80 11.38 1.13
CA GLU A 254 -17.62 12.57 1.35
C GLU A 254 -16.98 13.55 2.35
N ARG A 255 -16.46 13.02 3.48
CA ARG A 255 -15.80 13.85 4.51
C ARG A 255 -14.54 14.54 4.00
N VAL A 256 -13.73 13.85 3.20
CA VAL A 256 -12.45 14.38 2.71
C VAL A 256 -12.62 15.47 1.65
N LYS A 257 -13.78 15.59 1.01
CA LYS A 257 -14.08 16.70 0.08
C LYS A 257 -13.96 18.06 0.76
N GLU A 258 -14.28 18.16 2.03
CA GLU A 258 -14.15 19.40 2.81
C GLU A 258 -12.69 19.83 3.01
N LEU A 259 -11.73 18.90 2.82
CA LEU A 259 -10.31 19.18 2.96
C LEU A 259 -9.65 19.74 1.68
N LYS A 260 -10.41 19.84 0.56
CA LYS A 260 -9.92 20.41 -0.70
C LYS A 260 -9.80 21.94 -0.70
N SER A 261 -10.34 22.58 0.32
CA SER A 261 -10.39 24.07 0.43
C SER A 261 -9.21 24.63 1.21
#